data_1c4aaddb3757e2ac307010e1d9cbb2e4
#
_entry.id   1c4aaddb3757e2ac307010e1d9cbb2e4
#
_cell.length_a   1.000
_cell.length_b   1.000
_cell.length_c   1.000
_cell.angle_alpha   90.00
_cell.angle_beta   90.00
_cell.angle_gamma   90.00
#
_symmetry.space_group_name_H-M   'P 1'
#
loop_
_entity.id
_entity.type
_entity.pdbx_description
1 polymer ?
#
loop_
_entity_poly.entity_id
_entity_poly.type
_entity_poly.pdbx_seq_one_letter_code
_entity_poly.pdbx_strand_id
1 'polypeptide(L)'
;MVAAEAMLTLPGDIPLVEADDIRQLIDVHRHATGRGARAFTIVPAWDERGSNAILCSPAAAVPLRFGADSFLPHLAAARRCAIEPKVARMPRIALDIDTPDDLALFLAAPSSTRTRALLEQWRLRLHDAMSPTATG
;
A
#
# COMPACT_ATOMS: atom_id res chain seq x y z
N MET A 1 19.95 0.05 -23.24
CA MET A 1 18.81 -0.11 -22.32
C MET A 1 19.38 -0.21 -20.91
N VAL A 2 19.06 0.74 -20.03
CA VAL A 2 19.53 0.70 -18.63
C VAL A 2 18.63 -0.29 -17.89
N ALA A 3 19.21 -1.33 -17.30
CA ALA A 3 18.48 -2.25 -16.45
C ALA A 3 18.05 -1.51 -15.17
N ALA A 4 16.80 -1.68 -14.75
CA ALA A 4 16.34 -1.10 -13.50
C ALA A 4 17.09 -1.73 -12.31
N GLU A 5 17.69 -0.90 -11.46
CA GLU A 5 18.41 -1.37 -10.26
C GLU A 5 17.45 -1.92 -9.20
N ALA A 6 16.23 -1.39 -9.15
CA ALA A 6 15.18 -1.79 -8.22
C ALA A 6 13.80 -1.64 -8.85
N MET A 7 12.83 -2.35 -8.30
CA MET A 7 11.41 -2.25 -8.68
C MET A 7 10.58 -2.01 -7.44
N LEU A 8 9.77 -0.94 -7.47
CA LEU A 8 8.72 -0.68 -6.50
C LEU A 8 7.37 -1.07 -7.10
N THR A 9 6.63 -1.91 -6.38
CA THR A 9 5.25 -2.29 -6.71
C THR A 9 4.32 -1.75 -5.64
N LEU A 10 3.28 -1.04 -6.07
CA LEU A 10 2.22 -0.47 -5.23
C LEU A 10 0.86 -0.82 -5.83
N PRO A 11 -0.16 -1.18 -5.04
CA PRO A 11 -1.53 -1.29 -5.53
C PRO A 11 -2.14 0.10 -5.79
N GLY A 12 -3.25 0.14 -6.55
CA GLY A 12 -3.92 1.39 -6.89
C GLY A 12 -4.97 1.87 -5.88
N ASP A 13 -5.27 1.10 -4.86
CA ASP A 13 -6.34 1.28 -3.88
C ASP A 13 -5.88 1.67 -2.48
N ILE A 14 -4.69 2.26 -2.38
CA ILE A 14 -4.11 2.81 -1.14
C ILE A 14 -4.22 4.36 -1.12
N PRO A 15 -5.39 4.92 -0.84
CA PRO A 15 -5.68 6.34 -1.08
C PRO A 15 -4.96 7.31 -0.15
N LEU A 16 -4.35 6.84 0.94
CA LEU A 16 -3.61 7.68 1.89
C LEU A 16 -2.14 7.86 1.55
N VAL A 17 -1.61 7.12 0.56
CA VAL A 17 -0.19 7.18 0.21
C VAL A 17 0.22 8.59 -0.23
N GLU A 18 1.36 9.04 0.27
CA GLU A 18 1.98 10.31 -0.08
C GLU A 18 3.40 10.11 -0.62
N ALA A 19 3.93 11.13 -1.29
CA ALA A 19 5.30 11.06 -1.83
C ALA A 19 6.35 10.81 -0.74
N ASP A 20 6.14 11.31 0.46
CA ASP A 20 7.05 11.12 1.59
C ASP A 20 7.05 9.67 2.10
N ASP A 21 5.93 8.96 2.01
CA ASP A 21 5.90 7.53 2.32
C ASP A 21 6.78 6.74 1.37
N ILE A 22 6.72 7.07 0.08
CA ILE A 22 7.57 6.42 -0.94
C ILE A 22 9.04 6.72 -0.71
N ARG A 23 9.40 7.98 -0.37
CA ARG A 23 10.78 8.35 -0.03
C ARG A 23 11.28 7.57 1.18
N GLN A 24 10.48 7.52 2.24
CA GLN A 24 10.79 6.77 3.45
C GLN A 24 10.98 5.27 3.17
N LEU A 25 10.11 4.67 2.34
CA LEU A 25 10.24 3.27 1.95
C LEU A 25 11.54 3.00 1.18
N ILE A 26 11.91 3.90 0.27
CA ILE A 26 13.18 3.83 -0.46
C ILE A 26 14.37 3.93 0.50
N ASP A 27 14.32 4.83 1.47
CA ASP A 27 15.38 5.01 2.45
C ASP A 27 15.52 3.77 3.36
N VAL A 28 14.41 3.19 3.84
CA VAL A 28 14.41 1.93 4.59
C VAL A 28 15.06 0.81 3.77
N HIS A 29 14.72 0.72 2.49
CA HIS A 29 15.29 -0.29 1.59
C HIS A 29 16.79 -0.11 1.40
N ARG A 30 17.25 1.12 1.16
CA ARG A 30 18.67 1.45 0.99
C ARG A 30 19.50 1.16 2.24
N HIS A 31 18.94 1.39 3.42
CA HIS A 31 19.63 1.08 4.69
C HIS A 31 19.72 -0.42 4.98
N ALA A 32 18.76 -1.20 4.47
CA ALA A 32 18.80 -2.66 4.58
C ALA A 32 19.81 -3.29 3.61
N THR A 33 20.27 -2.53 2.62
CA THR A 33 21.22 -2.98 1.60
C THR A 33 22.50 -2.16 1.68
N GLY A 34 23.65 -2.82 1.82
CA GLY A 34 24.89 -2.24 1.34
C GLY A 34 24.81 -1.97 -0.17
N ARG A 35 25.62 -1.02 -0.70
CA ARG A 35 25.64 -0.72 -2.14
C ARG A 35 25.79 -2.00 -2.98
N GLY A 36 24.83 -2.27 -3.86
CA GLY A 36 24.86 -3.41 -4.78
C GLY A 36 24.38 -4.75 -4.23
N ALA A 37 23.89 -4.80 -2.98
CA ALA A 37 23.34 -6.03 -2.40
C ALA A 37 21.90 -6.30 -2.86
N ARG A 38 21.55 -7.60 -2.91
CA ARG A 38 20.17 -8.03 -3.13
C ARG A 38 19.34 -7.70 -1.89
N ALA A 39 18.13 -7.15 -2.10
CA ALA A 39 17.25 -6.76 -1.01
C ALA A 39 15.78 -6.92 -1.37
N PHE A 40 14.99 -7.13 -0.32
CA PHE A 40 13.54 -7.21 -0.40
C PHE A 40 12.93 -6.50 0.80
N THR A 41 12.18 -5.41 0.53
CA THR A 41 11.45 -4.67 1.55
C THR A 41 9.96 -4.75 1.24
N ILE A 42 9.16 -5.04 2.26
CA ILE A 42 7.72 -5.25 2.11
C ILE A 42 6.96 -4.45 3.15
N VAL A 43 5.87 -3.82 2.73
CA VAL A 43 4.85 -3.22 3.60
C VAL A 43 3.63 -4.12 3.58
N PRO A 44 3.26 -4.74 4.71
CA PRO A 44 2.04 -5.53 4.78
C PRO A 44 0.79 -4.64 4.75
N ALA A 45 -0.34 -5.22 4.36
CA ALA A 45 -1.65 -4.65 4.66
C ALA A 45 -1.84 -4.52 6.19
N TRP A 46 -2.78 -3.69 6.61
CA TRP A 46 -3.00 -3.41 8.05
C TRP A 46 -3.38 -4.67 8.86
N ASP A 47 -4.01 -5.65 8.24
CA ASP A 47 -4.37 -6.95 8.81
C ASP A 47 -3.24 -7.99 8.75
N GLU A 48 -2.09 -7.62 8.19
CA GLU A 48 -0.90 -8.47 7.94
C GLU A 48 -1.18 -9.72 7.07
N ARG A 49 -2.26 -9.72 6.29
CA ARG A 49 -2.58 -10.79 5.35
C ARG A 49 -2.06 -10.49 3.96
N GLY A 50 -2.33 -9.30 3.44
CA GLY A 50 -1.90 -8.83 2.13
C GLY A 50 -0.54 -8.12 2.13
N SER A 51 -0.08 -7.78 0.94
CA SER A 51 1.16 -7.04 0.68
C SER A 51 0.85 -5.78 -0.09
N ASN A 52 1.02 -4.61 0.54
CA ASN A 52 0.63 -3.31 -0.04
C ASN A 52 1.78 -2.53 -0.68
N ALA A 53 3.02 -2.85 -0.38
CA ALA A 53 4.15 -2.37 -1.16
C ALA A 53 5.29 -3.39 -1.12
N ILE A 54 6.00 -3.51 -2.24
CA ILE A 54 7.21 -4.31 -2.33
C ILE A 54 8.26 -3.52 -3.08
N LEU A 55 9.44 -3.40 -2.48
CA LEU A 55 10.63 -2.83 -3.11
C LEU A 55 11.71 -3.92 -3.17
N CYS A 56 12.13 -4.25 -4.39
CA CYS A 56 13.02 -5.38 -4.67
C CYS A 56 14.26 -4.90 -5.44
N SER A 57 15.44 -5.27 -4.98
CA SER A 57 16.72 -5.02 -5.64
C SER A 57 17.52 -6.32 -5.84
N PRO A 58 17.99 -6.62 -7.05
CA PRO A 58 17.54 -6.06 -8.32
C PRO A 58 16.06 -6.36 -8.59
N ALA A 59 15.46 -5.74 -9.59
CA ALA A 59 14.01 -5.75 -9.86
C ALA A 59 13.37 -7.16 -9.89
N ALA A 60 14.08 -8.18 -10.31
CA ALA A 60 13.59 -9.56 -10.42
C ALA A 60 14.21 -10.52 -9.40
N ALA A 61 14.78 -9.99 -8.29
CA ALA A 61 15.48 -10.84 -7.31
C ALA A 61 14.57 -11.83 -6.59
N VAL A 62 13.29 -11.53 -6.47
CA VAL A 62 12.28 -12.39 -5.83
C VAL A 62 11.05 -12.47 -6.73
N PRO A 63 10.51 -13.66 -7.01
CA PRO A 63 9.26 -13.80 -7.74
C PRO A 63 8.10 -13.31 -6.88
N LEU A 64 7.27 -12.41 -7.44
CA LEU A 64 6.12 -11.84 -6.75
C LEU A 64 4.84 -12.57 -7.18
N ARG A 65 3.97 -12.81 -6.20
CA ARG A 65 2.64 -13.36 -6.42
C ARG A 65 1.65 -12.70 -5.45
N PHE A 66 0.94 -11.71 -5.97
CA PHE A 66 -0.11 -11.01 -5.24
C PHE A 66 -1.39 -11.85 -5.18
N GLY A 67 -2.27 -11.49 -4.27
CA GLY A 67 -3.55 -12.15 -4.00
C GLY A 67 -3.83 -12.19 -2.50
N ALA A 68 -4.93 -12.84 -2.12
CA ALA A 68 -5.29 -13.03 -0.72
C ALA A 68 -4.14 -13.70 0.05
N ASP A 69 -3.88 -13.23 1.26
CA ASP A 69 -2.86 -13.77 2.16
C ASP A 69 -1.43 -13.80 1.58
N SER A 70 -1.09 -12.81 0.73
CA SER A 70 0.20 -12.79 0.01
C SER A 70 1.41 -12.42 0.88
N PHE A 71 1.21 -11.88 2.09
CA PHE A 71 2.30 -11.38 2.94
C PHE A 71 3.29 -12.48 3.35
N LEU A 72 2.83 -13.52 4.03
CA LEU A 72 3.70 -14.61 4.46
C LEU A 72 4.34 -15.38 3.29
N PRO A 73 3.62 -15.69 2.20
CA PRO A 73 4.22 -16.26 0.99
C PRO A 73 5.33 -15.40 0.39
N HIS A 74 5.22 -14.07 0.39
CA HIS A 74 6.29 -13.18 -0.09
C HIS A 74 7.52 -13.23 0.81
N LEU A 75 7.35 -13.24 2.15
CA LEU A 75 8.48 -13.42 3.07
C LEU A 75 9.21 -14.75 2.81
N ALA A 76 8.45 -15.82 2.64
CA ALA A 76 9.01 -17.13 2.32
C ALA A 76 9.73 -17.15 0.96
N ALA A 77 9.19 -16.47 -0.06
CA ALA A 77 9.82 -16.36 -1.37
C ALA A 77 11.16 -15.62 -1.31
N ALA A 78 11.24 -14.51 -0.57
CA ALA A 78 12.49 -13.78 -0.37
C ALA A 78 13.56 -14.66 0.30
N ARG A 79 13.20 -15.40 1.36
CA ARG A 79 14.12 -16.30 2.05
C ARG A 79 14.59 -17.46 1.16
N ARG A 80 13.71 -18.03 0.32
CA ARG A 80 14.12 -19.04 -0.69
C ARG A 80 15.12 -18.48 -1.71
N CYS A 81 15.10 -17.17 -1.95
CA CYS A 81 16.08 -16.49 -2.78
C CYS A 81 17.34 -16.04 -2.01
N ALA A 82 17.54 -16.52 -0.79
CA ALA A 82 18.61 -16.13 0.12
C ALA A 82 18.65 -14.61 0.42
N ILE A 83 17.45 -13.99 0.53
CA ILE A 83 17.29 -12.61 0.93
C ILE A 83 16.44 -12.59 2.21
N GLU A 84 16.97 -12.03 3.31
CA GLU A 84 16.15 -11.79 4.50
C GLU A 84 15.25 -10.57 4.25
N PRO A 85 13.92 -10.73 4.29
CA PRO A 85 13.00 -9.65 3.99
C PRO A 85 12.99 -8.59 5.10
N LYS A 86 13.01 -7.33 4.72
CA LYS A 86 12.77 -6.20 5.62
C LYS A 86 11.28 -5.87 5.63
N VAL A 87 10.64 -5.99 6.77
CA VAL A 87 9.25 -5.57 6.95
C VAL A 87 9.23 -4.11 7.42
N ALA A 88 8.59 -3.24 6.64
CA ALA A 88 8.37 -1.84 6.97
C ALA A 88 6.88 -1.61 7.28
N ARG A 89 6.56 -1.19 8.50
CA ARG A 89 5.17 -0.87 8.87
C ARG A 89 4.90 0.59 8.60
N MET A 90 4.08 0.85 7.58
CA MET A 90 3.75 2.19 7.08
C MET A 90 2.23 2.35 7.01
N PRO A 91 1.60 2.98 8.00
CA PRO A 91 0.13 3.00 8.13
C PRO A 91 -0.62 3.53 6.92
N ARG A 92 -0.08 4.54 6.21
CA ARG A 92 -0.73 5.11 5.03
C ARG A 92 -0.65 4.22 3.79
N ILE A 93 0.38 3.38 3.70
CA ILE A 93 0.49 2.36 2.65
C ILE A 93 -0.30 1.10 3.04
N ALA A 94 -0.37 0.79 4.34
CA ALA A 94 -1.01 -0.42 4.84
C ALA A 94 -2.53 -0.44 4.66
N LEU A 95 -3.18 0.71 4.46
CA LEU A 95 -4.63 0.80 4.27
C LEU A 95 -4.98 0.78 2.78
N ASP A 96 -5.41 -0.36 2.30
CA ASP A 96 -6.13 -0.56 1.05
C ASP A 96 -7.64 -0.56 1.29
N ILE A 97 -8.44 -0.22 0.28
CA ILE A 97 -9.91 -0.17 0.40
C ILE A 97 -10.51 -1.32 -0.40
N ASP A 98 -10.77 -2.42 0.29
CA ASP A 98 -11.43 -3.62 -0.25
C ASP A 98 -12.84 -3.82 0.30
N THR A 99 -13.12 -3.32 1.50
CA THR A 99 -14.35 -3.54 2.25
C THR A 99 -14.97 -2.23 2.75
N PRO A 100 -16.27 -2.22 3.13
CA PRO A 100 -16.88 -1.08 3.79
C PRO A 100 -16.17 -0.65 5.09
N ASP A 101 -15.56 -1.60 5.82
CA ASP A 101 -14.83 -1.30 7.05
C ASP A 101 -13.52 -0.55 6.75
N ASP A 102 -12.80 -0.91 5.67
CA ASP A 102 -11.62 -0.17 5.21
C ASP A 102 -11.99 1.25 4.81
N LEU A 103 -13.15 1.42 4.14
CA LEU A 103 -13.66 2.74 3.79
C LEU A 103 -13.96 3.57 5.04
N ALA A 104 -14.51 2.96 6.09
CA ALA A 104 -14.75 3.63 7.37
C ALA A 104 -13.44 4.06 8.04
N LEU A 105 -12.42 3.19 8.03
CA LEU A 105 -11.07 3.50 8.51
C LEU A 105 -10.45 4.66 7.73
N PHE A 106 -10.56 4.64 6.40
CA PHE A 106 -10.09 5.74 5.55
C PHE A 106 -10.77 7.07 5.89
N LEU A 107 -12.09 7.07 6.07
CA LEU A 107 -12.87 8.28 6.40
C LEU A 107 -12.56 8.80 7.81
N ALA A 108 -12.16 7.94 8.74
CA ALA A 108 -11.72 8.34 10.07
C ALA A 108 -10.31 8.96 10.08
N ALA A 109 -9.45 8.60 9.12
CA ALA A 109 -8.09 9.14 9.03
C ALA A 109 -8.12 10.57 8.47
N PRO A 110 -7.41 11.53 9.07
CA PRO A 110 -7.27 12.88 8.52
C PRO A 110 -6.56 12.81 7.16
N SER A 111 -7.21 13.34 6.12
CA SER A 111 -6.59 13.43 4.79
C SER A 111 -7.27 14.49 3.93
N SER A 112 -6.52 15.07 2.98
CA SER A 112 -7.01 16.01 1.96
C SER A 112 -6.99 15.39 0.57
N THR A 113 -7.21 14.08 0.46
CA THR A 113 -7.12 13.34 -0.80
C THR A 113 -8.33 13.60 -1.70
N ARG A 114 -8.13 13.43 -3.02
CA ARG A 114 -9.24 13.50 -4.00
C ARG A 114 -10.31 12.43 -3.72
N THR A 115 -9.90 11.26 -3.24
CA THR A 115 -10.81 10.18 -2.83
C THR A 115 -11.75 10.65 -1.73
N ARG A 116 -11.21 11.30 -0.68
CA ARG A 116 -12.05 11.87 0.39
C ARG A 116 -13.04 12.90 -0.15
N ALA A 117 -12.56 13.86 -0.94
CA ALA A 117 -13.42 14.89 -1.52
C ALA A 117 -14.57 14.29 -2.34
N LEU A 118 -14.31 13.24 -3.12
CA LEU A 118 -15.31 12.52 -3.90
C LEU A 118 -16.35 11.83 -3.00
N LEU A 119 -15.91 11.15 -1.95
CA LEU A 119 -16.78 10.44 -1.02
C LEU A 119 -17.66 11.40 -0.21
N GLU A 120 -17.13 12.54 0.22
CA GLU A 120 -17.90 13.59 0.89
C GLU A 120 -18.97 14.16 -0.05
N GLN A 121 -18.63 14.41 -1.32
CA GLN A 121 -19.58 14.86 -2.33
C GLN A 121 -20.70 13.84 -2.57
N TRP A 122 -20.39 12.55 -2.61
CA TRP A 122 -21.39 11.49 -2.77
C TRP A 122 -22.28 11.35 -1.55
N ARG A 123 -21.73 11.47 -0.34
CA ARG A 123 -22.50 11.47 0.91
C ARG A 123 -23.52 12.60 0.95
N LEU A 124 -23.14 13.82 0.54
CA LEU A 124 -24.03 14.94 0.44
C LEU A 124 -25.18 14.67 -0.55
N ARG A 125 -24.86 14.17 -1.76
CA ARG A 125 -25.86 13.83 -2.77
C ARG A 125 -26.85 12.75 -2.31
N LEU A 126 -26.36 11.74 -1.60
CA LEU A 126 -27.22 10.67 -1.06
C LEU A 126 -28.13 11.23 0.05
N HIS A 127 -27.62 12.11 0.91
CA HIS A 127 -28.41 12.75 1.94
C HIS A 127 -29.53 13.59 1.34
N ASP A 128 -29.24 14.40 0.35
CA ASP A 128 -30.24 15.23 -0.35
C ASP A 128 -31.30 14.38 -1.06
N ALA A 129 -30.89 13.26 -1.66
CA ALA A 129 -31.80 12.32 -2.34
C ALA A 129 -32.69 11.53 -1.37
N MET A 130 -32.26 11.34 -0.12
CA MET A 130 -33.01 10.61 0.92
C MET A 130 -33.81 11.52 1.84
N SER A 131 -33.61 12.83 1.79
CA SER A 131 -34.42 13.79 2.54
C SER A 131 -35.79 13.89 1.90
N PRO A 132 -36.90 13.54 2.58
CA PRO A 132 -38.23 13.74 2.02
C PRO A 132 -38.43 15.23 1.76
N THR A 133 -38.79 15.59 0.53
CA THR A 133 -39.27 16.92 0.23
C THR A 133 -40.44 17.23 1.14
N ALA A 134 -40.23 18.10 2.10
CA ALA A 134 -41.32 18.65 2.89
C ALA A 134 -42.17 19.50 1.90
N THR A 135 -43.15 18.84 1.29
CA THR A 135 -44.21 19.54 0.56
C THR A 135 -45.22 19.96 1.61
N GLY A 136 -45.14 21.25 1.98
CA GLY A 136 -46.20 21.94 2.69
C GLY A 136 -47.34 22.28 1.73
#